data_116e93830590326119203551a244961f
#
_entry.id   116e93830590326119203551a244961f
#
_cell.length_a   1.000
_cell.length_b   1.000
_cell.length_c   1.000
_cell.angle_alpha   90.00
_cell.angle_beta   90.00
_cell.angle_gamma   90.00
#
_symmetry.space_group_name_H-M   'P 1'
#
loop_
_entity.id
_entity.type
_entity.pdbx_description
1 polymer ?
#
loop_
_entity_poly.entity_id
_entity_poly.type
_entity_poly.pdbx_seq_one_letter_code
_entity_poly.pdbx_strand_id
1 'polypeptide(L)'
;GRANDPIKRIHLVKESLLEVKNYIKEIKICGSENPGFGNYLGVIPDSELNKLYNSSKFILLPSKAEGIGLPMIEAMICGAIPITCSDNLTAKEFSSSEFVCEPNPQSIVNKIDELDKDYENKRKIALKIGEKYKIQFDKKNIAKNIINIFNSR
;
A
#
# COMPACT_ATOMS: atom_id res chain seq x y z
N GLY A 1 -10.79 2.79 -1.75
CA GLY A 1 -10.71 3.17 -3.18
C GLY A 1 -12.00 2.85 -3.92
N ARG A 2 -12.05 3.15 -5.20
CA ARG A 2 -13.14 2.81 -6.12
C ARG A 2 -12.88 1.42 -6.69
N ALA A 3 -13.68 0.42 -6.30
CA ALA A 3 -13.43 -0.97 -6.67
C ALA A 3 -13.63 -1.24 -8.17
N ASN A 4 -14.55 -0.51 -8.82
CA ASN A 4 -14.85 -0.65 -10.24
C ASN A 4 -13.94 0.17 -11.16
N ASP A 5 -12.99 0.94 -10.61
CA ASP A 5 -12.02 1.69 -11.39
C ASP A 5 -10.98 0.72 -11.98
N PRO A 6 -10.89 0.58 -13.32
CA PRO A 6 -9.97 -0.37 -13.95
C PRO A 6 -8.49 -0.07 -13.63
N ILE A 7 -8.16 1.18 -13.27
CA ILE A 7 -6.82 1.57 -12.85
C ILE A 7 -6.47 0.92 -11.52
N LYS A 8 -7.43 0.71 -10.63
CA LYS A 8 -7.23 0.11 -9.28
C LYS A 8 -7.03 -1.41 -9.30
N ARG A 9 -7.46 -2.09 -10.36
CA ARG A 9 -7.24 -3.54 -10.58
C ARG A 9 -7.61 -4.44 -9.39
N ILE A 10 -8.68 -4.11 -8.68
CA ILE A 10 -9.15 -4.89 -7.53
C ILE A 10 -9.47 -6.36 -7.90
N HIS A 11 -9.81 -6.63 -9.17
CA HIS A 11 -9.99 -7.99 -9.67
C HIS A 11 -8.74 -8.87 -9.47
N LEU A 12 -7.53 -8.33 -9.62
CA LEU A 12 -6.30 -9.09 -9.38
C LEU A 12 -6.19 -9.59 -7.94
N VAL A 13 -6.64 -8.77 -6.96
CA VAL A 13 -6.70 -9.20 -5.56
C VAL A 13 -7.72 -10.34 -5.39
N LYS A 14 -8.91 -10.19 -5.99
CA LYS A 14 -9.95 -11.24 -5.95
C LYS A 14 -9.45 -12.55 -6.51
N GLU A 15 -8.82 -12.52 -7.68
CA GLU A 15 -8.28 -13.70 -8.34
C GLU A 15 -7.14 -14.34 -7.53
N SER A 16 -6.22 -13.53 -6.98
CA SER A 16 -5.15 -14.00 -6.09
C SER A 16 -5.71 -14.78 -4.89
N LEU A 17 -6.84 -14.33 -4.32
CA LEU A 17 -7.48 -14.99 -3.19
C LEU A 17 -8.01 -16.40 -3.51
N LEU A 18 -8.41 -16.64 -4.75
CA LEU A 18 -8.88 -17.99 -5.17
C LEU A 18 -7.73 -19.00 -5.14
N GLU A 19 -6.49 -18.53 -5.30
CA GLU A 19 -5.30 -19.37 -5.32
C GLU A 19 -4.74 -19.64 -3.90
N VAL A 20 -5.02 -18.75 -2.93
CA VAL A 20 -4.42 -18.77 -1.58
C VAL A 20 -5.41 -19.26 -0.51
N LYS A 21 -6.28 -20.19 -0.82
CA LYS A 21 -7.36 -20.68 0.06
C LYS A 21 -6.96 -21.00 1.52
N ASN A 22 -5.68 -21.20 1.82
CA ASN A 22 -5.20 -21.65 3.14
C ASN A 22 -4.38 -20.60 3.92
N TYR A 23 -3.97 -19.47 3.34
CA TYR A 23 -3.02 -18.56 3.97
C TYR A 23 -3.62 -17.23 4.45
N ILE A 24 -4.69 -16.76 3.82
CA ILE A 24 -5.24 -15.45 4.14
C ILE A 24 -6.43 -15.62 5.05
N LYS A 25 -6.18 -15.47 6.35
CA LYS A 25 -7.24 -15.58 7.38
C LYS A 25 -8.29 -14.48 7.24
N GLU A 26 -7.90 -13.29 6.82
CA GLU A 26 -8.82 -12.15 6.71
C GLU A 26 -8.32 -11.11 5.72
N ILE A 27 -9.16 -10.72 4.76
CA ILE A 27 -8.96 -9.56 3.92
C ILE A 27 -9.98 -8.51 4.26
N LYS A 28 -9.51 -7.34 4.65
CA LYS A 28 -10.31 -6.15 4.91
C LYS A 28 -10.19 -5.18 3.75
N ILE A 29 -11.31 -4.66 3.29
CA ILE A 29 -11.38 -3.77 2.13
C ILE A 29 -12.05 -2.47 2.53
N CYS A 30 -11.36 -1.35 2.33
CA CYS A 30 -11.87 -0.01 2.60
C CYS A 30 -12.02 0.78 1.30
N GLY A 31 -13.12 1.49 1.16
CA GLY A 31 -13.36 2.35 0.01
C GLY A 31 -14.82 2.69 -0.20
N SER A 32 -15.10 3.51 -1.22
CA SER A 32 -16.45 3.97 -1.54
C SER A 32 -17.33 2.92 -2.23
N GLU A 33 -16.74 1.82 -2.72
CA GLU A 33 -17.44 0.79 -3.48
C GLU A 33 -17.12 -0.59 -2.93
N ASN A 34 -18.16 -1.43 -2.82
CA ASN A 34 -18.03 -2.82 -2.40
C ASN A 34 -17.57 -3.69 -3.59
N PRO A 35 -16.41 -4.35 -3.51
CA PRO A 35 -15.90 -5.19 -4.59
C PRO A 35 -16.57 -6.58 -4.66
N GLY A 36 -17.47 -6.90 -3.73
CA GLY A 36 -18.18 -8.18 -3.69
C GLY A 36 -17.35 -9.37 -3.18
N PHE A 37 -16.25 -9.11 -2.47
CA PHE A 37 -15.44 -10.14 -1.79
C PHE A 37 -14.73 -9.55 -0.57
N GLY A 38 -14.18 -10.42 0.28
CA GLY A 38 -13.50 -10.00 1.51
C GLY A 38 -14.45 -9.36 2.54
N ASN A 39 -13.90 -8.82 3.61
CA ASN A 39 -14.63 -8.07 4.62
C ASN A 39 -14.64 -6.57 4.22
N TYR A 40 -15.72 -6.14 3.60
CA TYR A 40 -15.87 -4.74 3.17
C TYR A 40 -16.31 -3.85 4.33
N LEU A 41 -15.49 -2.87 4.65
CA LEU A 41 -15.68 -1.93 5.76
C LEU A 41 -16.26 -0.57 5.33
N GLY A 42 -16.43 -0.33 4.04
CA GLY A 42 -16.86 0.97 3.54
C GLY A 42 -15.79 2.06 3.65
N VAL A 43 -16.23 3.30 3.70
CA VAL A 43 -15.39 4.46 4.03
C VAL A 43 -15.32 4.56 5.54
N ILE A 44 -14.13 4.42 6.10
CA ILE A 44 -13.88 4.46 7.54
C ILE A 44 -13.13 5.74 7.93
N PRO A 45 -13.29 6.23 9.18
CA PRO A 45 -12.53 7.38 9.69
C PRO A 45 -11.02 7.11 9.74
N ASP A 46 -10.20 8.15 9.67
CA ASP A 46 -8.74 8.05 9.72
C ASP A 46 -8.24 7.32 10.97
N SER A 47 -8.90 7.49 12.12
CA SER A 47 -8.55 6.80 13.35
C SER A 47 -8.72 5.27 13.26
N GLU A 48 -9.74 4.81 12.53
CA GLU A 48 -9.97 3.38 12.28
C GLU A 48 -9.04 2.86 11.18
N LEU A 49 -8.80 3.66 10.14
CA LEU A 49 -7.85 3.33 9.08
C LEU A 49 -6.43 3.15 9.66
N ASN A 50 -6.03 4.01 10.58
CA ASN A 50 -4.75 3.89 11.30
C ASN A 50 -4.66 2.57 12.08
N LYS A 51 -5.72 2.21 12.83
CA LYS A 51 -5.77 0.91 13.54
C LYS A 51 -5.69 -0.26 12.56
N LEU A 52 -6.36 -0.14 11.41
CA LEU A 52 -6.33 -1.16 10.38
C LEU A 52 -4.90 -1.36 9.82
N TYR A 53 -4.20 -0.29 9.47
CA TYR A 53 -2.81 -0.38 9.01
C TYR A 53 -1.89 -0.99 10.08
N ASN A 54 -2.01 -0.57 11.35
CA ASN A 54 -1.20 -1.11 12.46
C ASN A 54 -1.46 -2.59 12.74
N SER A 55 -2.65 -3.10 12.40
CA SER A 55 -3.02 -4.52 12.60
C SER A 55 -2.80 -5.40 11.37
N SER A 56 -2.43 -4.81 10.24
CA SER A 56 -2.24 -5.52 8.98
C SER A 56 -0.78 -5.89 8.75
N LYS A 57 -0.53 -7.11 8.30
CA LYS A 57 0.81 -7.50 7.81
C LYS A 57 1.13 -6.83 6.47
N PHE A 58 0.18 -6.87 5.56
CA PHE A 58 0.33 -6.41 4.18
C PHE A 58 -0.78 -5.45 3.78
N ILE A 59 -0.47 -4.57 2.84
CA ILE A 59 -1.46 -3.81 2.08
C ILE A 59 -1.29 -4.12 0.59
N LEU A 60 -2.37 -4.52 -0.07
CA LEU A 60 -2.37 -4.83 -1.50
C LEU A 60 -2.86 -3.61 -2.30
N LEU A 61 -2.00 -3.08 -3.16
CA LEU A 61 -2.24 -1.91 -4.00
C LEU A 61 -1.88 -2.24 -5.46
N PRO A 62 -2.71 -3.03 -6.17
CA PRO A 62 -2.40 -3.49 -7.52
C PRO A 62 -2.60 -2.43 -8.60
N SER A 63 -2.84 -1.18 -8.21
CA SER A 63 -3.12 -0.06 -9.13
C SER A 63 -2.04 0.06 -10.21
N LYS A 64 -2.48 0.29 -11.45
CA LYS A 64 -1.60 0.59 -12.59
C LYS A 64 -0.93 1.95 -12.46
N ALA A 65 -1.64 2.92 -11.89
CA ALA A 65 -1.16 4.28 -11.71
C ALA A 65 -1.70 4.88 -10.41
N GLU A 66 -0.87 5.66 -9.77
CA GLU A 66 -1.20 6.48 -8.60
C GLU A 66 -0.53 7.85 -8.74
N GLY A 67 -1.07 8.87 -8.07
CA GLY A 67 -0.39 10.16 -7.94
C GLY A 67 0.85 10.03 -7.06
N ILE A 68 0.66 9.96 -5.75
CA ILE A 68 1.73 9.75 -4.76
C ILE A 68 1.62 8.36 -4.11
N GLY A 69 0.43 7.76 -4.10
CA GLY A 69 0.21 6.49 -3.42
C GLY A 69 0.16 6.64 -1.90
N LEU A 70 -0.52 7.67 -1.39
CA LEU A 70 -0.61 7.95 0.06
C LEU A 70 -0.96 6.72 0.90
N PRO A 71 -1.92 5.86 0.51
CA PRO A 71 -2.23 4.65 1.29
C PRO A 71 -1.03 3.72 1.49
N MET A 72 -0.12 3.66 0.52
CA MET A 72 1.11 2.88 0.60
C MET A 72 2.07 3.47 1.66
N ILE A 73 2.24 4.79 1.64
CA ILE A 73 3.11 5.52 2.57
C ILE A 73 2.56 5.43 3.99
N GLU A 74 1.26 5.67 4.16
CA GLU A 74 0.55 5.56 5.45
C GLU A 74 0.68 4.16 6.05
N ALA A 75 0.52 3.12 5.24
CA ALA A 75 0.69 1.75 5.66
C ALA A 75 2.12 1.45 6.10
N MET A 76 3.14 1.92 5.37
CA MET A 76 4.54 1.75 5.74
C MET A 76 4.89 2.48 7.04
N ILE A 77 4.33 3.66 7.29
CA ILE A 77 4.47 4.38 8.58
C ILE A 77 3.95 3.53 9.74
N CYS A 78 2.89 2.76 9.52
CA CYS A 78 2.30 1.85 10.50
C CYS A 78 2.99 0.46 10.54
N GLY A 79 3.92 0.20 9.65
CA GLY A 79 4.66 -1.07 9.55
C GLY A 79 3.95 -2.17 8.76
N ALA A 80 2.88 -1.86 8.03
CA ALA A 80 2.34 -2.77 7.05
C ALA A 80 3.20 -2.74 5.77
N ILE A 81 3.47 -3.91 5.19
CA ILE A 81 4.31 -4.03 4.00
C ILE A 81 3.43 -3.84 2.76
N PRO A 82 3.72 -2.88 1.87
CA PRO A 82 2.96 -2.71 0.65
C PRO A 82 3.35 -3.77 -0.40
N ILE A 83 2.35 -4.29 -1.11
CA ILE A 83 2.56 -5.11 -2.31
C ILE A 83 1.92 -4.36 -3.47
N THR A 84 2.74 -4.00 -4.45
CA THR A 84 2.39 -3.14 -5.58
C THR A 84 2.81 -3.76 -6.90
N CYS A 85 2.35 -3.20 -8.02
CA CYS A 85 2.65 -3.74 -9.35
C CYS A 85 3.81 -3.03 -10.05
N SER A 86 4.56 -3.78 -10.84
CA SER A 86 5.79 -3.34 -11.53
C SER A 86 5.58 -2.22 -12.56
N ASP A 87 4.38 -2.09 -13.10
CA ASP A 87 4.02 -1.03 -14.04
C ASP A 87 3.49 0.25 -13.36
N ASN A 88 3.45 0.28 -12.03
CA ASN A 88 3.15 1.48 -11.25
C ASN A 88 4.45 2.23 -10.92
N LEU A 89 4.72 3.33 -11.63
CA LEU A 89 5.95 4.12 -11.44
C LEU A 89 6.03 4.75 -10.05
N THR A 90 4.90 5.18 -9.50
CA THR A 90 4.83 5.72 -8.13
C THR A 90 5.26 4.69 -7.09
N ALA A 91 4.86 3.44 -7.27
CA ALA A 91 5.28 2.37 -6.36
C ALA A 91 6.79 2.14 -6.39
N LYS A 92 7.42 2.26 -7.56
CA LYS A 92 8.88 2.16 -7.71
C LYS A 92 9.62 3.31 -7.04
N GLU A 93 9.06 4.51 -7.07
CA GLU A 93 9.67 5.71 -6.49
C GLU A 93 9.53 5.76 -4.97
N PHE A 94 8.33 5.45 -4.46
CA PHE A 94 7.98 5.68 -3.05
C PHE A 94 8.03 4.43 -2.18
N SER A 95 8.40 3.25 -2.71
CA SER A 95 8.54 2.03 -1.93
C SER A 95 9.90 1.34 -2.20
N SER A 96 9.99 0.05 -1.95
CA SER A 96 11.16 -0.77 -2.29
C SER A 96 10.84 -1.66 -3.50
N SER A 97 11.83 -1.91 -4.36
CA SER A 97 11.72 -2.92 -5.41
C SER A 97 11.37 -4.32 -4.87
N GLU A 98 11.73 -4.59 -3.62
CA GLU A 98 11.38 -5.84 -2.94
C GLU A 98 9.87 -6.03 -2.75
N PHE A 99 9.09 -4.93 -2.72
CA PHE A 99 7.64 -4.93 -2.51
C PHE A 99 6.84 -4.93 -3.81
N VAL A 100 7.53 -5.01 -4.94
CA VAL A 100 6.95 -4.93 -6.28
C VAL A 100 6.86 -6.31 -6.90
N CYS A 101 5.73 -6.60 -7.56
CA CYS A 101 5.50 -7.84 -8.32
C CYS A 101 4.88 -7.54 -9.69
N GLU A 102 4.82 -8.53 -10.56
CA GLU A 102 4.11 -8.40 -11.83
C GLU A 102 2.60 -8.30 -11.63
N PRO A 103 1.87 -7.56 -12.49
CA PRO A 103 0.43 -7.32 -12.34
C PRO A 103 -0.41 -8.54 -12.74
N ASN A 104 -0.23 -9.64 -12.06
CA ASN A 104 -1.03 -10.86 -12.23
C ASN A 104 -1.22 -11.59 -10.88
N PRO A 105 -2.29 -12.40 -10.74
CA PRO A 105 -2.65 -13.04 -9.48
C PRO A 105 -1.53 -13.90 -8.90
N GLN A 106 -0.88 -14.73 -9.70
CA GLN A 106 0.17 -15.63 -9.23
C GLN A 106 1.38 -14.90 -8.68
N SER A 107 1.78 -13.79 -9.33
CA SER A 107 2.89 -12.95 -8.86
C SER A 107 2.57 -12.25 -7.54
N ILE A 108 1.33 -11.85 -7.32
CA ILE A 108 0.87 -11.28 -6.04
C ILE A 108 0.98 -12.34 -4.94
N VAL A 109 0.49 -13.57 -5.20
CA VAL A 109 0.58 -14.69 -4.25
C VAL A 109 2.03 -15.00 -3.90
N ASN A 110 2.86 -15.19 -4.91
CA ASN A 110 4.29 -15.49 -4.72
C ASN A 110 5.00 -14.38 -3.92
N LYS A 111 4.62 -13.12 -4.14
CA LYS A 111 5.17 -11.99 -3.40
C LYS A 111 4.74 -11.99 -1.94
N ILE A 112 3.48 -12.32 -1.63
CA ILE A 112 3.01 -12.49 -0.25
C ILE A 112 3.84 -13.57 0.45
N ASP A 113 4.00 -14.73 -0.17
CA ASP A 113 4.76 -15.85 0.39
C ASP A 113 6.25 -15.51 0.60
N GLU A 114 6.86 -14.82 -0.35
CA GLU A 114 8.24 -14.34 -0.27
C GLU A 114 8.42 -13.40 0.95
N LEU A 115 7.55 -12.42 1.08
CA LEU A 115 7.64 -11.41 2.13
C LEU A 115 7.27 -11.98 3.51
N ASP A 116 6.36 -12.95 3.58
CA ASP A 116 5.96 -13.57 4.86
C ASP A 116 7.08 -14.45 5.44
N LYS A 117 7.90 -15.08 4.61
CA LYS A 117 9.08 -15.88 5.04
C LYS A 117 10.12 -15.06 5.78
N ASP A 118 10.25 -13.78 5.47
CA ASP A 118 11.20 -12.85 6.09
C ASP A 118 10.52 -11.61 6.64
N TYR A 119 9.31 -11.78 7.16
CA TYR A 119 8.37 -10.70 7.51
C TYR A 119 9.01 -9.62 8.39
N GLU A 120 9.71 -9.99 9.46
CA GLU A 120 10.25 -9.03 10.42
C GLU A 120 11.32 -8.11 9.79
N ASN A 121 12.17 -8.62 8.90
CA ASN A 121 13.14 -7.80 8.19
C ASN A 121 12.46 -6.91 7.15
N LYS A 122 11.49 -7.44 6.39
CA LYS A 122 10.73 -6.66 5.40
C LYS A 122 9.91 -5.56 6.07
N ARG A 123 9.34 -5.83 7.24
CA ARG A 123 8.65 -4.84 8.06
C ARG A 123 9.57 -3.70 8.50
N LYS A 124 10.80 -3.99 8.91
CA LYS A 124 11.81 -2.97 9.25
C LYS A 124 12.13 -2.07 8.05
N ILE A 125 12.24 -2.64 6.86
CA ILE A 125 12.46 -1.88 5.62
C ILE A 125 11.27 -0.96 5.35
N ALA A 126 10.04 -1.47 5.44
CA ALA A 126 8.82 -0.69 5.25
C ALA A 126 8.76 0.49 6.24
N LEU A 127 8.98 0.24 7.54
CA LEU A 127 9.01 1.28 8.57
C LEU A 127 10.07 2.36 8.29
N LYS A 128 11.27 1.98 7.87
CA LYS A 128 12.35 2.92 7.53
C LYS A 128 11.95 3.83 6.36
N ILE A 129 11.32 3.27 5.34
CA ILE A 129 10.81 4.03 4.19
C ILE A 129 9.66 4.93 4.64
N GLY A 130 8.70 4.42 5.41
CA GLY A 130 7.58 5.17 5.96
C GLY A 130 8.04 6.39 6.77
N GLU A 131 9.01 6.22 7.67
CA GLU A 131 9.54 7.32 8.49
C GLU A 131 10.24 8.38 7.64
N LYS A 132 10.99 8.00 6.59
CA LYS A 132 11.57 8.94 5.63
C LYS A 132 10.49 9.85 5.02
N TYR A 133 9.39 9.27 4.55
CA TYR A 133 8.32 10.03 3.90
C TYR A 133 7.43 10.79 4.88
N LYS A 134 7.25 10.29 6.10
CA LYS A 134 6.60 11.04 7.19
C LYS A 134 7.31 12.36 7.45
N ILE A 135 8.65 12.35 7.50
CA ILE A 135 9.46 13.57 7.65
C ILE A 135 9.35 14.46 6.40
N GLN A 136 9.44 13.87 5.21
CA GLN A 136 9.42 14.61 3.95
C GLN A 136 8.07 15.30 3.70
N PHE A 137 6.95 14.65 4.05
CA PHE A 137 5.59 15.18 3.87
C PHE A 137 5.04 15.90 5.10
N ASP A 138 5.87 16.13 6.14
CA ASP A 138 5.45 16.96 7.26
C ASP A 138 5.17 18.40 6.78
N LYS A 139 4.02 18.94 7.20
CA LYS A 139 3.53 20.26 6.76
C LYS A 139 4.53 21.38 7.00
N LYS A 140 5.25 21.32 8.13
CA LYS A 140 6.27 22.36 8.48
C LYS A 140 7.48 22.26 7.55
N ASN A 141 7.92 21.06 7.22
CA ASN A 141 9.04 20.84 6.30
C ASN A 141 8.68 21.26 4.86
N ILE A 142 7.48 20.98 4.40
CA ILE A 142 6.98 21.42 3.09
C ILE A 142 6.94 22.97 3.06
N ALA A 143 6.33 23.62 4.06
CA ALA A 143 6.26 25.08 4.13
C ALA A 143 7.64 25.71 4.13
N LYS A 144 8.60 25.20 4.92
CA LYS A 144 9.97 25.66 4.95
C LYS A 144 10.66 25.56 3.58
N ASN A 145 10.49 24.43 2.89
CA ASN A 145 11.07 24.24 1.57
C ASN A 145 10.50 25.22 0.54
N ILE A 146 9.19 25.47 0.56
CA ILE A 146 8.56 26.46 -0.31
C ILE A 146 9.14 27.87 -0.05
N ILE A 147 9.22 28.29 1.21
CA ILE A 147 9.79 29.59 1.57
C ILE A 147 11.23 29.72 1.08
N ASN A 148 12.05 28.68 1.25
CA ASN A 148 13.44 28.70 0.79
C ASN A 148 13.55 28.87 -0.74
N ILE A 149 12.67 28.25 -1.53
CA ILE A 149 12.64 28.41 -2.99
C ILE A 149 12.32 29.86 -3.38
N PHE A 150 11.39 30.52 -2.67
CA PHE A 150 11.06 31.93 -2.93
C PHE A 150 12.18 32.88 -2.54
N ASN A 151 12.91 32.60 -1.46
CA ASN A 151 14.01 33.46 -0.96
C ASN A 151 15.33 33.24 -1.71
N SER A 152 15.45 32.20 -2.52
CA SER A 152 16.64 31.87 -3.32
C SER A 152 16.64 32.51 -4.72
N ARG A 153 15.64 33.32 -5.03
CA ARG A 153 15.51 34.15 -6.25
C ARG A 153 15.83 35.58 -5.96
#